data_c645bb53b29ef6377f15eddc60aeb0cb
#
_entry.id   c645bb53b29ef6377f15eddc60aeb0cb
#
_cell.length_a   1.000
_cell.length_b   1.000
_cell.length_c   1.000
_cell.angle_alpha   90.00
_cell.angle_beta   90.00
_cell.angle_gamma   90.00
#
_symmetry.space_group_name_H-M   'P 1'
#
loop_
_entity.id
_entity.type
_entity.pdbx_description
1 polymer ?
#
loop_
_entity_poly.entity_id
_entity_poly.type
_entity_poly.pdbx_seq_one_letter_code
_entity_poly.pdbx_strand_id
1 'polypeptide(L)'
;MNPRVSRAAGALLLWHGACAAQEVPDWRLPDLRPSTILWTACPSGLVRESAIVRLGDRLRCGTMGVPVDHHHPDDGIIEVGLVRVTASDPTRRQAAIFFNPGGPGETPMDILPSLAQYWDNAYVDHPVHGSKKRLAEQFDLIAVVPRGLNGGTPFLCTSDNEATDFHDIVADRSPENIQAMDAYMRATAAACRANPLYPFINTEQTVYDMEVARRALGEPKLHYLGYSYGAWLGSWYAASFPEHVGRMVLDSGMDWTADWNTNITRSKIASQNRFDRLVGRPAANDYERYGLGRDLPSVLARIGELAVPVRRAWGGFWKSPENLIGALAVSDWLRAEPNMSLETLTERMKAHRFHRDDATNTAIRDDAIRYAWRLFPVSYQPEPFRFDDVSSLFSAVMCNDMPYAGDVTHHQARVATLAETLPATNGRGLEYHCVFWGGSHAMRPPLSRVGAAGDILMVHASLDPVTPLQNGTSVLASTTMTHLLVAEGIEEHGVFGFTDSACVEDTVGRYLLTGILPAGREYHCTATPAAHGETDDGFTRPGDAVVLRSELSGLRSPFAPRAGDRP
;
A
#
# COMPACT_ATOMS: atom_id res chain seq x y z
N MET A 1 51.13 -24.05 -55.91
CA MET A 1 49.92 -23.26 -56.26
C MET A 1 49.11 -23.05 -55.00
N ASN A 2 49.25 -21.87 -54.39
CA ASN A 2 48.49 -21.45 -53.17
C ASN A 2 47.34 -20.52 -53.56
N PRO A 3 46.12 -20.72 -53.07
CA PRO A 3 45.10 -19.71 -53.22
C PRO A 3 45.15 -18.74 -52.04
N ARG A 4 45.18 -17.47 -52.38
CA ARG A 4 45.08 -16.32 -51.44
C ARG A 4 43.70 -16.25 -50.83
N VAL A 5 43.63 -16.25 -49.48
CA VAL A 5 42.40 -15.89 -48.69
C VAL A 5 42.37 -14.38 -48.52
N SER A 6 41.37 -13.76 -49.11
CA SER A 6 41.05 -12.32 -48.94
C SER A 6 40.34 -12.13 -47.60
N ARG A 7 40.92 -11.33 -46.69
CA ARG A 7 40.28 -10.87 -45.47
C ARG A 7 39.48 -9.60 -45.78
N ALA A 8 38.16 -9.68 -45.71
CA ALA A 8 37.30 -8.53 -45.67
C ALA A 8 37.25 -7.97 -44.23
N ALA A 9 37.77 -6.77 -44.05
CA ALA A 9 37.66 -6.02 -42.79
C ALA A 9 36.27 -5.39 -42.72
N GLY A 10 35.39 -5.92 -41.90
CA GLY A 10 34.11 -5.31 -41.55
C GLY A 10 34.33 -4.18 -40.53
N ALA A 11 34.10 -2.96 -40.93
CA ALA A 11 34.08 -1.81 -40.00
C ALA A 11 32.79 -1.87 -39.15
N LEU A 12 32.93 -2.19 -37.87
CA LEU A 12 31.89 -1.98 -36.88
C LEU A 12 31.77 -0.47 -36.63
N LEU A 13 30.75 0.13 -37.18
CA LEU A 13 30.27 1.48 -36.77
C LEU A 13 29.64 1.36 -35.40
N LEU A 14 30.39 1.70 -34.35
CA LEU A 14 29.89 1.92 -33.02
C LEU A 14 29.05 3.23 -33.05
N TRP A 15 27.74 3.07 -33.08
CA TRP A 15 26.82 4.15 -32.81
C TRP A 15 26.91 4.45 -31.31
N HIS A 16 27.66 5.49 -30.94
CA HIS A 16 27.55 6.13 -29.63
C HIS A 16 26.29 6.98 -29.66
N GLY A 17 25.15 6.38 -29.31
CA GLY A 17 23.98 7.15 -28.89
C GLY A 17 24.35 7.88 -27.61
N ALA A 18 24.59 9.18 -27.73
CA ALA A 18 24.65 10.04 -26.56
C ALA A 18 23.26 10.00 -25.91
N CYS A 19 23.08 9.20 -24.85
CA CYS A 19 22.05 9.43 -23.88
C CYS A 19 22.33 10.85 -23.33
N ALA A 20 21.56 11.84 -23.78
CA ALA A 20 21.48 13.10 -23.08
C ALA A 20 21.02 12.75 -21.65
N ALA A 21 21.93 12.86 -20.69
CA ALA A 21 21.58 12.85 -19.29
C ALA A 21 20.56 14.00 -19.14
N GLN A 22 19.29 13.66 -18.86
CA GLN A 22 18.33 14.66 -18.40
C GLN A 22 18.98 15.29 -17.17
N GLU A 23 19.30 16.56 -17.25
CA GLU A 23 19.74 17.32 -16.09
C GLU A 23 18.64 17.18 -15.04
N VAL A 24 18.93 16.44 -13.97
CA VAL A 24 18.07 16.39 -12.79
C VAL A 24 18.01 17.84 -12.29
N PRO A 25 16.82 18.46 -12.22
CA PRO A 25 16.71 19.82 -11.70
C PRO A 25 17.44 19.88 -10.36
N ASP A 26 18.24 20.94 -10.16
CA ASP A 26 19.01 21.16 -8.92
C ASP A 26 18.01 21.26 -7.76
N TRP A 27 17.78 20.15 -7.03
CA TRP A 27 16.83 20.10 -5.93
C TRP A 27 17.17 21.17 -4.91
N ARG A 28 16.19 22.00 -4.56
CA ARG A 28 16.33 23.08 -3.57
C ARG A 28 15.16 23.03 -2.60
N LEU A 29 15.48 23.18 -1.34
CA LEU A 29 14.47 23.34 -0.31
C LEU A 29 13.83 24.73 -0.45
N PRO A 30 12.48 24.83 -0.56
CA PRO A 30 11.80 26.13 -0.58
C PRO A 30 11.86 26.81 0.78
N ASP A 31 11.68 28.13 0.80
CA ASP A 31 11.48 28.89 2.03
C ASP A 31 10.04 28.70 2.53
N LEU A 32 9.86 27.77 3.46
CA LEU A 32 8.54 27.37 3.96
C LEU A 32 7.90 28.48 4.80
N ARG A 33 6.76 28.98 4.35
CA ARG A 33 5.96 29.96 5.09
C ARG A 33 5.40 29.36 6.39
N PRO A 34 5.45 30.08 7.51
CA PRO A 34 4.80 29.65 8.74
C PRO A 34 3.27 29.64 8.58
N SER A 35 2.62 28.74 9.26
CA SER A 35 1.17 28.66 9.33
C SER A 35 0.72 28.38 10.76
N THR A 36 -0.58 28.57 11.00
CA THR A 36 -1.23 28.30 12.30
C THR A 36 -2.25 27.19 12.12
N ILE A 37 -2.29 26.26 13.07
CA ILE A 37 -3.28 25.20 13.08
C ILE A 37 -4.51 25.65 13.86
N LEU A 38 -5.66 25.62 13.21
CA LEU A 38 -6.96 25.91 13.82
C LEU A 38 -7.58 24.61 14.33
N TRP A 39 -7.49 24.38 15.64
CA TRP A 39 -8.00 23.17 16.29
C TRP A 39 -9.48 23.28 16.64
N THR A 40 -10.25 22.24 16.29
CA THR A 40 -11.68 22.11 16.60
C THR A 40 -12.00 20.72 17.14
N ALA A 41 -13.26 20.52 17.62
CA ALA A 41 -13.78 19.18 17.78
C ALA A 41 -13.87 18.48 16.41
N CYS A 42 -13.60 17.18 16.37
CA CYS A 42 -13.70 16.44 15.11
C CYS A 42 -15.16 16.36 14.65
N PRO A 43 -15.46 16.70 13.38
CA PRO A 43 -16.80 16.57 12.85
C PRO A 43 -17.24 15.08 12.76
N SER A 44 -18.51 14.82 13.05
CA SER A 44 -19.14 13.54 12.74
C SER A 44 -19.07 13.28 11.22
N GLY A 45 -18.75 12.04 10.84
CA GLY A 45 -18.58 11.68 9.43
C GLY A 45 -17.15 11.85 8.89
N LEU A 46 -16.28 12.61 9.55
CA LEU A 46 -14.84 12.69 9.24
C LEU A 46 -14.04 11.71 10.11
N VAL A 47 -14.50 11.48 11.33
CA VAL A 47 -13.94 10.53 12.30
C VAL A 47 -15.09 9.68 12.84
N ARG A 48 -14.82 8.40 13.15
CA ARG A 48 -15.85 7.50 13.71
C ARG A 48 -16.39 8.01 15.03
N GLU A 49 -17.71 7.97 15.17
CA GLU A 49 -18.43 8.42 16.39
C GLU A 49 -17.90 7.70 17.65
N SER A 50 -17.62 6.40 17.55
CA SER A 50 -17.05 5.63 18.66
C SER A 50 -15.70 6.16 19.14
N ALA A 51 -14.88 6.68 18.24
CA ALA A 51 -13.60 7.28 18.58
C ALA A 51 -13.79 8.66 19.24
N ILE A 52 -14.72 9.46 18.74
CA ILE A 52 -15.08 10.76 19.35
C ILE A 52 -15.53 10.55 20.80
N VAL A 53 -16.42 9.59 21.04
CA VAL A 53 -16.94 9.31 22.38
C VAL A 53 -15.84 8.79 23.33
N ARG A 54 -15.00 7.86 22.87
CA ARG A 54 -13.98 7.23 23.73
C ARG A 54 -12.81 8.13 24.07
N LEU A 55 -12.33 8.90 23.09
CA LEU A 55 -11.16 9.76 23.27
C LEU A 55 -11.50 11.13 23.83
N GLY A 56 -12.76 11.56 23.67
CA GLY A 56 -13.27 12.82 24.22
C GLY A 56 -12.40 14.02 23.85
N ASP A 57 -12.05 14.83 24.84
CA ASP A 57 -11.25 16.05 24.66
C ASP A 57 -9.82 15.82 24.17
N ARG A 58 -9.31 14.60 24.25
CA ARG A 58 -7.98 14.26 23.73
C ARG A 58 -7.95 14.25 22.19
N LEU A 59 -9.08 13.98 21.54
CA LEU A 59 -9.20 13.95 20.08
C LEU A 59 -9.57 15.35 19.56
N ARG A 60 -8.75 15.88 18.67
CA ARG A 60 -8.98 17.15 17.98
C ARG A 60 -8.68 17.01 16.51
N CYS A 61 -9.48 17.66 15.69
CA CYS A 61 -9.21 17.87 14.28
C CYS A 61 -8.77 19.32 14.07
N GLY A 62 -7.86 19.51 13.13
CA GLY A 62 -7.33 20.83 12.82
C GLY A 62 -7.27 21.07 11.31
N THR A 63 -7.23 22.33 10.93
CA THR A 63 -6.90 22.76 9.56
C THR A 63 -5.76 23.75 9.58
N MET A 64 -4.98 23.75 8.51
CA MET A 64 -3.81 24.58 8.33
C MET A 64 -3.76 25.06 6.87
N GLY A 65 -3.71 26.38 6.66
CA GLY A 65 -3.51 26.94 5.34
C GLY A 65 -2.06 26.80 4.90
N VAL A 66 -1.82 26.23 3.71
CA VAL A 66 -0.49 26.07 3.11
C VAL A 66 -0.50 26.49 1.66
N PRO A 67 0.65 26.91 1.08
CA PRO A 67 0.73 27.19 -0.35
C PRO A 67 0.30 25.99 -1.21
N VAL A 68 -0.36 26.26 -2.32
CA VAL A 68 -0.61 25.24 -3.36
C VAL A 68 0.74 24.66 -3.82
N ASP A 69 1.70 25.56 -4.09
CA ASP A 69 3.08 25.22 -4.40
C ASP A 69 4.02 25.91 -3.40
N HIS A 70 4.76 25.12 -2.61
CA HIS A 70 5.73 25.69 -1.67
C HIS A 70 6.92 26.37 -2.34
N HIS A 71 7.21 26.06 -3.61
CA HIS A 71 8.24 26.76 -4.39
C HIS A 71 7.75 28.14 -4.90
N HIS A 72 6.43 28.29 -5.07
CA HIS A 72 5.77 29.54 -5.50
C HIS A 72 4.62 29.89 -4.54
N PRO A 73 4.95 30.31 -3.30
CA PRO A 73 3.97 30.40 -2.21
C PRO A 73 2.93 31.51 -2.38
N ASP A 74 3.04 32.34 -3.42
CA ASP A 74 2.07 33.39 -3.76
C ASP A 74 0.97 32.91 -4.73
N ASP A 75 1.08 31.70 -5.30
CA ASP A 75 0.17 31.19 -6.34
C ASP A 75 -1.15 30.63 -5.78
N GLY A 76 -1.37 30.74 -4.48
CA GLY A 76 -2.61 30.36 -3.84
C GLY A 76 -2.40 29.53 -2.57
N ILE A 77 -3.49 29.36 -1.82
CA ILE A 77 -3.51 28.64 -0.54
C ILE A 77 -4.54 27.52 -0.63
N ILE A 78 -4.19 26.36 -0.09
CA ILE A 78 -5.11 25.26 0.18
C ILE A 78 -5.15 24.97 1.69
N GLU A 79 -6.18 24.29 2.14
CA GLU A 79 -6.26 23.76 3.50
C GLU A 79 -5.74 22.33 3.54
N VAL A 80 -4.94 22.02 4.54
CA VAL A 80 -4.47 20.69 4.89
C VAL A 80 -5.05 20.34 6.25
N GLY A 81 -5.67 19.16 6.34
CA GLY A 81 -6.24 18.64 7.57
C GLY A 81 -5.20 18.06 8.52
N LEU A 82 -5.52 18.06 9.80
CA LEU A 82 -4.76 17.38 10.85
C LEU A 82 -5.70 16.64 11.80
N VAL A 83 -5.23 15.55 12.35
CA VAL A 83 -5.87 14.88 13.47
C VAL A 83 -4.85 14.64 14.57
N ARG A 84 -5.25 14.87 15.82
CA ARG A 84 -4.40 14.69 17.00
C ARG A 84 -5.16 13.96 18.11
N VAL A 85 -4.47 13.02 18.73
CA VAL A 85 -4.86 12.45 20.03
C VAL A 85 -3.74 12.77 21.01
N THR A 86 -4.05 13.60 22.04
CA THR A 86 -3.04 13.97 23.04
C THR A 86 -2.69 12.81 23.95
N ALA A 87 -1.47 12.83 24.51
CA ALA A 87 -1.00 11.87 25.50
C ALA A 87 -2.02 11.65 26.62
N SER A 88 -2.24 10.41 27.05
CA SER A 88 -3.19 10.10 28.11
C SER A 88 -2.70 10.50 29.50
N ASP A 89 -1.39 10.73 29.67
CA ASP A 89 -0.78 11.35 30.84
C ASP A 89 -0.01 12.61 30.45
N PRO A 90 -0.66 13.80 30.41
CA PRO A 90 -0.01 15.04 29.99
C PRO A 90 1.20 15.42 30.85
N THR A 91 1.29 14.92 32.10
CA THR A 91 2.41 15.23 33.01
C THR A 91 3.69 14.51 32.59
N ARG A 92 3.58 13.46 31.81
CA ARG A 92 4.70 12.64 31.28
C ARG A 92 4.96 12.87 29.81
N ARG A 93 4.24 13.81 29.18
CA ARG A 93 4.38 14.06 27.74
C ARG A 93 5.83 14.39 27.37
N GLN A 94 6.37 13.68 26.40
CA GLN A 94 7.71 13.92 25.85
C GLN A 94 7.68 14.76 24.57
N ALA A 95 6.87 14.35 23.60
CA ALA A 95 6.84 14.93 22.25
C ALA A 95 5.56 14.48 21.49
N ALA A 96 5.51 14.74 20.19
CA ALA A 96 4.52 14.17 19.28
C ALA A 96 5.16 13.12 18.36
N ILE A 97 4.43 12.02 18.10
CA ILE A 97 4.73 11.06 17.04
C ILE A 97 3.80 11.36 15.86
N PHE A 98 4.38 11.71 14.74
CA PHE A 98 3.65 11.86 13.48
C PHE A 98 3.40 10.50 12.86
N PHE A 99 2.21 10.30 12.33
CA PHE A 99 1.73 9.02 11.80
C PHE A 99 1.26 9.15 10.37
N ASN A 100 1.58 8.16 9.53
CA ASN A 100 0.98 8.01 8.22
C ASN A 100 0.69 6.52 7.92
N PRO A 101 -0.56 6.15 7.61
CA PRO A 101 -0.96 4.76 7.40
C PRO A 101 -0.50 4.18 6.06
N GLY A 102 -0.21 5.03 5.07
CA GLY A 102 0.23 4.59 3.75
C GLY A 102 -0.78 4.84 2.63
N GLY A 103 -0.90 3.87 1.76
CA GLY A 103 -1.67 3.95 0.53
C GLY A 103 -0.78 4.10 -0.71
N PRO A 104 -0.53 5.30 -1.29
CA PRO A 104 -0.97 6.65 -0.86
C PRO A 104 -2.49 6.84 -0.86
N GLY A 105 -2.97 7.70 0.02
CA GLY A 105 -4.39 8.06 0.06
C GLY A 105 -5.19 7.47 1.21
N GLU A 106 -4.62 6.54 2.01
CA GLU A 106 -5.30 6.12 3.23
C GLU A 106 -5.45 7.31 4.19
N THR A 107 -6.69 7.54 4.64
CA THR A 107 -6.97 8.68 5.49
C THR A 107 -6.57 8.43 6.93
N PRO A 108 -5.70 9.25 7.53
CA PRO A 108 -5.35 9.10 8.94
C PRO A 108 -6.47 9.54 9.89
N MET A 109 -7.54 10.17 9.38
CA MET A 109 -8.64 10.70 10.21
C MET A 109 -9.34 9.61 11.02
N ASP A 110 -9.51 8.40 10.47
CA ASP A 110 -10.10 7.26 11.16
C ASP A 110 -9.05 6.32 11.77
N ILE A 111 -7.90 6.20 11.10
CA ILE A 111 -6.88 5.21 11.47
C ILE A 111 -6.12 5.64 12.72
N LEU A 112 -5.71 6.92 12.82
CA LEU A 112 -4.98 7.41 13.99
C LEU A 112 -5.79 7.31 15.29
N PRO A 113 -7.07 7.73 15.35
CA PRO A 113 -7.88 7.56 16.57
C PRO A 113 -8.04 6.09 16.97
N SER A 114 -8.18 5.18 16.01
CA SER A 114 -8.28 3.73 16.27
C SER A 114 -6.95 3.17 16.81
N LEU A 115 -5.83 3.59 16.24
CA LEU A 115 -4.48 3.25 16.74
C LEU A 115 -4.27 3.73 18.18
N ALA A 116 -4.65 4.98 18.48
CA ALA A 116 -4.56 5.56 19.81
C ALA A 116 -5.39 4.78 20.83
N GLN A 117 -6.62 4.39 20.49
CA GLN A 117 -7.46 3.57 21.35
C GLN A 117 -6.86 2.19 21.59
N TYR A 118 -6.31 1.57 20.56
CA TYR A 118 -5.64 0.27 20.67
C TYR A 118 -4.45 0.35 21.64
N TRP A 119 -3.64 1.41 21.55
CA TRP A 119 -2.52 1.61 22.46
C TRP A 119 -2.97 1.95 23.88
N ASP A 120 -4.02 2.75 24.04
CA ASP A 120 -4.59 3.08 25.35
C ASP A 120 -5.17 1.87 26.10
N ASN A 121 -5.73 0.91 25.38
CA ASN A 121 -6.32 -0.28 25.95
C ASN A 121 -5.29 -1.31 26.43
N ALA A 122 -4.03 -1.17 26.06
CA ALA A 122 -2.96 -2.04 26.54
C ALA A 122 -2.65 -1.79 28.02
N TYR A 123 -2.13 -2.81 28.72
CA TYR A 123 -1.64 -2.67 30.09
C TYR A 123 -0.13 -2.39 30.09
N VAL A 124 0.34 -1.55 30.99
CA VAL A 124 1.78 -1.17 31.10
C VAL A 124 2.68 -2.39 31.24
N ASP A 125 2.25 -3.40 31.97
CA ASP A 125 3.02 -4.63 32.25
C ASP A 125 2.74 -5.74 31.23
N HIS A 126 1.96 -5.47 30.17
CA HIS A 126 1.70 -6.49 29.14
C HIS A 126 2.99 -6.82 28.40
N PRO A 127 3.40 -8.12 28.30
CA PRO A 127 4.69 -8.51 27.75
C PRO A 127 4.89 -8.13 26.29
N VAL A 128 3.79 -8.02 25.51
CA VAL A 128 3.83 -7.66 24.08
C VAL A 128 3.41 -6.20 23.85
N HIS A 129 2.42 -5.70 24.59
CA HIS A 129 1.78 -4.41 24.28
C HIS A 129 2.11 -3.30 25.27
N GLY A 130 2.88 -3.57 26.32
CA GLY A 130 3.19 -2.58 27.35
C GLY A 130 3.95 -1.35 26.85
N SER A 131 4.77 -1.49 25.81
CA SER A 131 5.44 -0.37 25.16
C SER A 131 4.45 0.58 24.48
N LYS A 132 3.39 0.05 23.84
CA LYS A 132 2.33 0.86 23.21
C LYS A 132 1.57 1.69 24.23
N LYS A 133 1.24 1.09 25.39
CA LYS A 133 0.61 1.84 26.50
C LYS A 133 1.49 3.01 26.94
N ARG A 134 2.77 2.77 27.15
CA ARG A 134 3.72 3.84 27.51
C ARG A 134 3.84 4.92 26.43
N LEU A 135 3.77 4.54 25.15
CA LEU A 135 3.72 5.51 24.03
C LEU A 135 2.46 6.36 24.10
N ALA A 136 1.28 5.75 24.29
CA ALA A 136 0.01 6.48 24.42
C ALA A 136 0.00 7.42 25.65
N GLU A 137 0.66 7.05 26.73
CA GLU A 137 0.78 7.92 27.92
C GLU A 137 1.72 9.10 27.72
N GLN A 138 2.76 8.96 26.90
CA GLN A 138 3.90 9.89 26.88
C GLN A 138 4.03 10.68 25.57
N PHE A 139 3.27 10.34 24.54
CA PHE A 139 3.33 11.04 23.26
C PHE A 139 1.94 11.44 22.78
N ASP A 140 1.85 12.65 22.21
CA ASP A 140 0.73 12.97 21.32
C ASP A 140 0.89 12.15 20.03
N LEU A 141 -0.21 11.62 19.52
CA LEU A 141 -0.25 11.05 18.18
C LEU A 141 -0.86 12.07 17.24
N ILE A 142 -0.15 12.38 16.16
CA ILE A 142 -0.57 13.42 15.21
C ILE A 142 -0.44 12.86 13.79
N ALA A 143 -1.40 13.20 12.95
CA ALA A 143 -1.23 12.99 11.53
C ALA A 143 -1.58 14.25 10.75
N VAL A 144 -0.74 14.59 9.80
CA VAL A 144 -1.06 15.52 8.72
C VAL A 144 -1.77 14.73 7.64
N VAL A 145 -2.98 15.14 7.31
CA VAL A 145 -3.77 14.52 6.25
C VAL A 145 -3.11 14.89 4.92
N PRO A 146 -2.67 13.92 4.11
CA PRO A 146 -2.08 14.24 2.81
C PRO A 146 -2.98 15.19 2.01
N ARG A 147 -2.37 16.21 1.40
CA ARG A 147 -3.09 17.21 0.60
C ARG A 147 -3.94 16.54 -0.48
N GLY A 148 -5.16 16.95 -0.64
CA GLY A 148 -6.11 16.36 -1.58
C GLY A 148 -7.10 15.38 -0.97
N LEU A 149 -6.91 14.96 0.28
CA LEU A 149 -7.89 14.14 1.01
C LEU A 149 -8.93 14.98 1.74
N ASN A 150 -10.06 14.34 2.04
CA ASN A 150 -11.10 14.91 2.88
C ASN A 150 -10.56 15.23 4.29
N GLY A 151 -10.94 16.39 4.80
CA GLY A 151 -10.37 16.99 6.01
C GLY A 151 -9.55 18.24 5.70
N GLY A 152 -9.18 18.45 4.44
CA GLY A 152 -8.60 19.66 3.85
C GLY A 152 -9.29 20.01 2.52
N THR A 153 -8.55 20.67 1.62
CA THR A 153 -9.03 20.95 0.25
C THR A 153 -9.01 19.65 -0.56
N PRO A 154 -10.16 19.10 -1.01
CA PRO A 154 -10.21 17.82 -1.69
C PRO A 154 -9.69 17.92 -3.12
N PHE A 155 -8.99 16.88 -3.56
CA PHE A 155 -8.58 16.66 -4.93
C PHE A 155 -9.39 15.50 -5.53
N LEU A 156 -10.18 15.78 -6.56
CA LEU A 156 -11.02 14.79 -7.21
C LEU A 156 -10.74 14.73 -8.70
N CYS A 157 -10.52 13.53 -9.21
CA CYS A 157 -10.44 13.23 -10.63
C CYS A 157 -11.85 12.95 -11.14
N THR A 158 -12.43 13.92 -11.85
CA THR A 158 -13.80 13.83 -12.37
C THR A 158 -13.83 14.14 -13.87
N SER A 159 -14.71 13.48 -14.60
CA SER A 159 -14.96 13.72 -16.02
C SER A 159 -16.44 13.47 -16.31
N ASP A 160 -16.98 14.21 -17.28
CA ASP A 160 -18.35 13.98 -17.78
C ASP A 160 -18.44 12.77 -18.73
N ASN A 161 -17.30 12.17 -19.10
CA ASN A 161 -17.25 10.98 -19.91
C ASN A 161 -17.62 9.73 -19.09
N GLU A 162 -18.28 8.77 -19.72
CA GLU A 162 -18.53 7.46 -19.11
C GLU A 162 -17.21 6.70 -18.94
N ALA A 163 -17.08 6.00 -17.82
CA ALA A 163 -15.96 5.10 -17.61
C ALA A 163 -16.17 3.82 -18.45
N THR A 164 -15.13 3.40 -19.15
CA THR A 164 -15.13 2.14 -19.88
C THR A 164 -14.72 1.02 -18.95
N ASP A 165 -15.55 -0.02 -18.79
CA ASP A 165 -15.17 -1.21 -18.02
C ASP A 165 -14.15 -2.05 -18.81
N PHE A 166 -13.20 -2.64 -18.09
CA PHE A 166 -12.19 -3.54 -18.65
C PHE A 166 -11.84 -4.64 -17.65
N HIS A 167 -11.31 -5.74 -18.16
CA HIS A 167 -10.81 -6.84 -17.36
C HIS A 167 -9.30 -6.71 -17.11
N ASP A 168 -8.83 -7.34 -16.04
CA ASP A 168 -7.41 -7.47 -15.79
C ASP A 168 -6.71 -8.14 -16.98
N ILE A 169 -5.66 -7.51 -17.50
CA ILE A 169 -4.94 -7.97 -18.69
C ILE A 169 -4.26 -9.34 -18.51
N VAL A 170 -4.02 -9.77 -17.27
CA VAL A 170 -3.56 -11.14 -16.99
C VAL A 170 -4.71 -12.13 -17.22
N ALA A 171 -5.95 -11.73 -16.96
CA ALA A 171 -7.13 -12.56 -17.14
C ALA A 171 -7.66 -12.53 -18.59
N ASP A 172 -7.62 -11.36 -19.23
CA ASP A 172 -8.15 -11.16 -20.59
C ASP A 172 -7.20 -10.30 -21.43
N ARG A 173 -6.56 -10.91 -22.42
CA ARG A 173 -5.59 -10.28 -23.35
C ARG A 173 -6.20 -10.05 -24.74
N SER A 174 -7.53 -10.09 -24.87
CA SER A 174 -8.17 -9.76 -26.13
C SER A 174 -7.87 -8.32 -26.56
N PRO A 175 -7.77 -8.05 -27.86
CA PRO A 175 -7.55 -6.71 -28.38
C PRO A 175 -8.62 -5.72 -27.89
N GLU A 176 -9.86 -6.16 -27.75
CA GLU A 176 -10.99 -5.37 -27.28
C GLU A 176 -10.80 -4.94 -25.83
N ASN A 177 -10.37 -5.86 -24.95
CA ASN A 177 -10.11 -5.55 -23.55
C ASN A 177 -8.88 -4.63 -23.38
N ILE A 178 -7.83 -4.84 -24.16
CA ILE A 178 -6.65 -3.96 -24.16
C ILE A 178 -7.06 -2.53 -24.57
N GLN A 179 -7.88 -2.39 -25.62
CA GLN A 179 -8.38 -1.10 -26.07
C GLN A 179 -9.26 -0.42 -24.99
N ALA A 180 -10.14 -1.18 -24.34
CA ALA A 180 -10.97 -0.68 -23.24
C ALA A 180 -10.12 -0.20 -22.07
N MET A 181 -9.10 -0.98 -21.68
CA MET A 181 -8.15 -0.59 -20.63
C MET A 181 -7.38 0.69 -21.00
N ASP A 182 -6.87 0.79 -22.23
CA ASP A 182 -6.17 2.00 -22.70
C ASP A 182 -7.10 3.23 -22.65
N ALA A 183 -8.35 3.09 -23.08
CA ALA A 183 -9.33 4.16 -23.02
C ALA A 183 -9.61 4.60 -21.59
N TYR A 184 -9.79 3.65 -20.67
CA TYR A 184 -9.99 3.93 -19.24
C TYR A 184 -8.79 4.66 -18.62
N MET A 185 -7.57 4.20 -18.87
CA MET A 185 -6.36 4.80 -18.31
C MET A 185 -6.10 6.22 -18.84
N ARG A 186 -6.42 6.47 -20.12
CA ARG A 186 -6.40 7.82 -20.71
C ARG A 186 -7.45 8.72 -20.06
N ALA A 187 -8.67 8.22 -19.86
CA ALA A 187 -9.74 8.95 -19.20
C ALA A 187 -9.38 9.30 -17.76
N THR A 188 -8.78 8.36 -17.01
CA THR A 188 -8.27 8.58 -15.66
C THR A 188 -7.25 9.74 -15.63
N ALA A 189 -6.22 9.65 -16.46
CA ALA A 189 -5.19 10.69 -16.51
C ALA A 189 -5.78 12.06 -16.92
N ALA A 190 -6.68 12.07 -17.89
CA ALA A 190 -7.34 13.30 -18.34
C ALA A 190 -8.22 13.93 -17.25
N ALA A 191 -9.00 13.10 -16.52
CA ALA A 191 -9.86 13.55 -15.43
C ALA A 191 -9.05 14.18 -14.28
N CYS A 192 -7.93 13.54 -13.91
CA CYS A 192 -7.05 14.09 -12.87
C CYS A 192 -6.38 15.40 -13.33
N ARG A 193 -5.87 15.45 -14.57
CA ARG A 193 -5.20 16.63 -15.13
C ARG A 193 -6.14 17.82 -15.34
N ALA A 194 -7.45 17.58 -15.41
CA ALA A 194 -8.45 18.66 -15.48
C ALA A 194 -8.55 19.45 -14.16
N ASN A 195 -8.14 18.86 -13.03
CA ASN A 195 -8.08 19.54 -11.75
C ASN A 195 -6.77 20.33 -11.64
N PRO A 196 -6.79 21.67 -11.42
CA PRO A 196 -5.57 22.50 -11.37
C PRO A 196 -4.58 22.13 -10.26
N LEU A 197 -5.03 21.39 -9.23
CA LEU A 197 -4.18 20.94 -8.14
C LEU A 197 -3.32 19.71 -8.52
N TYR A 198 -3.59 19.05 -9.67
CA TYR A 198 -2.96 17.77 -10.00
C TYR A 198 -1.42 17.75 -9.94
N PRO A 199 -0.68 18.81 -10.32
CA PRO A 199 0.79 18.81 -10.25
C PRO A 199 1.32 18.84 -8.81
N PHE A 200 0.51 19.36 -7.88
CA PHE A 200 0.89 19.63 -6.50
C PHE A 200 0.42 18.56 -5.51
N ILE A 201 -0.31 17.55 -5.98
CA ILE A 201 -0.68 16.37 -5.20
C ILE A 201 0.43 15.33 -5.34
N ASN A 202 1.45 15.43 -4.48
CA ASN A 202 2.66 14.62 -4.55
C ASN A 202 3.34 14.53 -3.17
N THR A 203 4.33 13.64 -3.05
CA THR A 203 5.06 13.42 -1.79
C THR A 203 5.90 14.63 -1.39
N GLU A 204 6.52 15.33 -2.32
CA GLU A 204 7.35 16.51 -2.04
C GLU A 204 6.57 17.58 -1.29
N GLN A 205 5.44 18.00 -1.86
CA GLN A 205 4.60 19.03 -1.28
C GLN A 205 4.00 18.59 0.07
N THR A 206 3.65 17.29 0.21
CA THR A 206 3.17 16.74 1.48
C THR A 206 4.25 16.76 2.57
N VAL A 207 5.50 16.49 2.21
CA VAL A 207 6.66 16.60 3.13
C VAL A 207 6.83 18.05 3.64
N TYR A 208 6.63 19.03 2.78
CA TYR A 208 6.69 20.43 3.17
C TYR A 208 5.54 20.82 4.10
N ASP A 209 4.33 20.30 3.86
CA ASP A 209 3.19 20.47 4.78
C ASP A 209 3.50 19.88 6.16
N MET A 210 4.13 18.70 6.21
CA MET A 210 4.53 18.06 7.48
C MET A 210 5.53 18.92 8.26
N GLU A 211 6.48 19.53 7.58
CA GLU A 211 7.45 20.43 8.23
C GLU A 211 6.80 21.72 8.73
N VAL A 212 5.87 22.30 7.96
CA VAL A 212 5.07 23.46 8.42
C VAL A 212 4.25 23.08 9.65
N ALA A 213 3.61 21.91 9.66
CA ALA A 213 2.85 21.41 10.82
C ALA A 213 3.76 21.20 12.04
N ARG A 214 4.94 20.59 11.86
CA ARG A 214 5.90 20.39 12.96
C ARG A 214 6.29 21.73 13.62
N ARG A 215 6.61 22.73 12.79
CA ARG A 215 6.93 24.09 13.27
C ARG A 215 5.77 24.75 13.98
N ALA A 216 4.55 24.65 13.42
CA ALA A 216 3.33 25.20 14.03
C ALA A 216 2.98 24.55 15.38
N LEU A 217 3.35 23.28 15.58
CA LEU A 217 3.20 22.55 16.84
C LEU A 217 4.31 22.84 17.86
N GLY A 218 5.38 23.53 17.45
CA GLY A 218 6.53 23.79 18.30
C GLY A 218 7.37 22.54 18.60
N GLU A 219 7.23 21.47 17.81
CA GLU A 219 7.99 20.25 18.01
C GLU A 219 9.43 20.43 17.47
N PRO A 220 10.48 20.21 18.28
CA PRO A 220 11.85 20.39 17.84
C PRO A 220 12.28 19.36 16.80
N LYS A 221 11.71 18.17 16.86
CA LYS A 221 11.96 17.03 15.98
C LYS A 221 10.67 16.37 15.56
N LEU A 222 10.66 15.78 14.39
CA LEU A 222 9.58 14.92 13.92
C LEU A 222 9.89 13.47 14.30
N HIS A 223 9.27 12.95 15.38
CA HIS A 223 9.20 11.51 15.61
C HIS A 223 8.14 10.95 14.67
N TYR A 224 8.38 9.79 14.09
CA TYR A 224 7.55 9.32 13.00
C TYR A 224 7.30 7.81 13.01
N LEU A 225 6.09 7.42 12.67
CA LEU A 225 5.69 6.05 12.38
C LEU A 225 4.92 6.04 11.06
N GLY A 226 5.52 5.47 10.03
CA GLY A 226 4.91 5.36 8.71
C GLY A 226 4.86 3.92 8.21
N TYR A 227 3.69 3.51 7.72
CA TYR A 227 3.47 2.20 7.12
C TYR A 227 3.42 2.30 5.60
N SER A 228 3.98 1.31 4.90
CA SER A 228 3.84 1.18 3.45
C SER A 228 4.32 2.44 2.70
N TYR A 229 3.42 3.14 1.98
CA TYR A 229 3.71 4.46 1.41
C TYR A 229 4.13 5.48 2.48
N GLY A 230 3.64 5.36 3.71
CA GLY A 230 4.10 6.21 4.81
C GLY A 230 5.61 6.08 5.06
N ALA A 231 6.22 4.93 4.81
CA ALA A 231 7.67 4.78 4.85
C ALA A 231 8.36 5.51 3.68
N TRP A 232 7.77 5.53 2.50
CA TRP A 232 8.22 6.35 1.37
C TRP A 232 8.17 7.84 1.72
N LEU A 233 7.04 8.32 2.23
CA LEU A 233 6.85 9.70 2.68
C LEU A 233 7.87 10.09 3.76
N GLY A 234 8.09 9.22 4.76
CA GLY A 234 9.08 9.42 5.83
C GLY A 234 10.51 9.51 5.29
N SER A 235 10.87 8.73 4.27
CA SER A 235 12.20 8.78 3.66
C SER A 235 12.44 10.11 2.92
N TRP A 236 11.43 10.65 2.24
CA TRP A 236 11.51 11.97 1.60
C TRP A 236 11.63 13.09 2.64
N TYR A 237 10.89 12.97 3.77
CA TYR A 237 11.05 13.91 4.88
C TYR A 237 12.48 13.87 5.45
N ALA A 238 13.02 12.67 5.68
CA ALA A 238 14.38 12.49 6.19
C ALA A 238 15.45 13.05 5.23
N ALA A 239 15.24 12.96 3.93
CA ALA A 239 16.15 13.54 2.94
C ALA A 239 16.00 15.07 2.84
N SER A 240 14.78 15.60 2.99
CA SER A 240 14.51 17.04 2.91
C SER A 240 14.96 17.79 4.17
N PHE A 241 14.69 17.24 5.36
CA PHE A 241 14.91 17.87 6.66
C PHE A 241 15.67 16.96 7.62
N PRO A 242 16.87 16.47 7.27
CA PRO A 242 17.58 15.50 8.10
C PRO A 242 17.85 16.01 9.52
N GLU A 243 18.06 17.31 9.70
CA GLU A 243 18.28 17.96 10.99
C GLU A 243 17.04 17.99 11.87
N HIS A 244 15.83 17.81 11.32
CA HIS A 244 14.57 17.81 12.07
C HIS A 244 14.03 16.38 12.35
N VAL A 245 14.67 15.35 11.83
CA VAL A 245 14.30 13.96 12.13
C VAL A 245 14.54 13.63 13.60
N GLY A 246 13.52 13.03 14.21
CA GLY A 246 13.58 12.43 15.55
C GLY A 246 13.72 10.91 15.46
N ARG A 247 12.97 10.18 16.29
CA ARG A 247 12.88 8.73 16.23
C ARG A 247 11.93 8.34 15.10
N MET A 248 12.44 7.70 14.06
CA MET A 248 11.70 7.42 12.85
C MET A 248 11.61 5.93 12.59
N VAL A 249 10.39 5.40 12.53
CA VAL A 249 10.07 4.02 12.19
C VAL A 249 9.39 3.99 10.83
N LEU A 250 9.93 3.20 9.91
CA LEU A 250 9.47 2.99 8.54
C LEU A 250 9.10 1.53 8.36
N ASP A 251 7.82 1.20 8.57
CA ASP A 251 7.32 -0.16 8.61
C ASP A 251 6.78 -0.61 7.25
N SER A 252 7.15 -1.81 6.81
CA SER A 252 6.70 -2.43 5.56
C SER A 252 6.86 -1.49 4.35
N GLY A 253 8.04 -0.85 4.25
CA GLY A 253 8.29 0.21 3.30
C GLY A 253 8.59 -0.28 1.89
N MET A 254 8.38 0.59 0.91
CA MET A 254 8.94 0.43 -0.42
C MET A 254 10.45 0.71 -0.41
N ASP A 255 11.17 0.17 -1.39
CA ASP A 255 12.56 0.55 -1.63
C ASP A 255 12.61 1.98 -2.19
N TRP A 256 12.85 2.95 -1.30
CA TRP A 256 12.97 4.35 -1.72
C TRP A 256 14.27 4.67 -2.45
N THR A 257 15.15 3.69 -2.66
CA THR A 257 16.34 3.84 -3.53
C THR A 257 16.04 3.43 -4.97
N ALA A 258 14.92 2.74 -5.21
CA ALA A 258 14.47 2.25 -6.50
C ALA A 258 13.30 3.10 -7.08
N ASP A 259 12.96 2.85 -8.34
CA ASP A 259 11.80 3.40 -9.00
C ASP A 259 10.50 2.61 -8.70
N TRP A 260 9.34 3.16 -9.10
CA TRP A 260 8.05 2.52 -8.94
C TRP A 260 7.96 1.18 -9.67
N ASN A 261 8.47 1.10 -10.90
CA ASN A 261 8.43 -0.13 -11.70
C ASN A 261 9.14 -1.28 -11.01
N THR A 262 10.29 -1.00 -10.40
CA THR A 262 11.06 -1.97 -9.61
C THR A 262 10.27 -2.42 -8.38
N ASN A 263 9.71 -1.50 -7.61
CA ASN A 263 8.91 -1.81 -6.43
C ASN A 263 7.68 -2.66 -6.78
N ILE A 264 6.93 -2.28 -7.82
CA ILE A 264 5.75 -3.01 -8.28
C ILE A 264 6.12 -4.41 -8.78
N THR A 265 7.21 -4.54 -9.54
CA THR A 265 7.68 -5.85 -10.03
C THR A 265 8.04 -6.78 -8.87
N ARG A 266 8.74 -6.28 -7.85
CA ARG A 266 9.06 -7.05 -6.63
C ARG A 266 7.80 -7.47 -5.88
N SER A 267 6.80 -6.59 -5.76
CA SER A 267 5.50 -6.91 -5.17
C SER A 267 4.78 -8.05 -5.94
N LYS A 268 4.79 -8.02 -7.28
CA LYS A 268 4.19 -9.10 -8.08
C LYS A 268 4.92 -10.43 -7.89
N ILE A 269 6.26 -10.42 -7.86
CA ILE A 269 7.06 -11.62 -7.57
C ILE A 269 6.75 -12.16 -6.16
N ALA A 270 6.66 -11.29 -5.16
CA ALA A 270 6.32 -11.69 -3.80
C ALA A 270 4.91 -12.28 -3.69
N SER A 271 3.93 -11.71 -4.41
CA SER A 271 2.58 -12.25 -4.49
C SER A 271 2.54 -13.63 -5.16
N GLN A 272 3.34 -13.86 -6.22
CA GLN A 272 3.48 -15.18 -6.83
C GLN A 272 4.12 -16.17 -5.84
N ASN A 273 5.19 -15.78 -5.17
CA ASN A 273 5.85 -16.61 -4.16
C ASN A 273 4.89 -16.99 -3.02
N ARG A 274 4.00 -16.08 -2.65
CA ARG A 274 2.93 -16.36 -1.68
C ARG A 274 1.98 -17.43 -2.20
N PHE A 275 1.52 -17.33 -3.44
CA PHE A 275 0.71 -18.39 -4.06
C PHE A 275 1.45 -19.73 -4.07
N ASP A 276 2.69 -19.74 -4.49
CA ASP A 276 3.51 -20.95 -4.56
C ASP A 276 3.62 -21.64 -3.20
N ARG A 277 3.75 -20.87 -2.13
CA ARG A 277 3.88 -21.37 -0.75
C ARG A 277 2.55 -21.83 -0.15
N LEU A 278 1.48 -21.07 -0.35
CA LEU A 278 0.19 -21.34 0.30
C LEU A 278 -0.69 -22.29 -0.50
N VAL A 279 -0.58 -22.31 -1.81
CA VAL A 279 -1.47 -23.07 -2.71
C VAL A 279 -0.69 -24.07 -3.54
N GLY A 280 0.30 -23.60 -4.30
CA GLY A 280 0.93 -24.41 -5.32
C GLY A 280 1.66 -25.63 -4.78
N ARG A 281 2.61 -25.43 -3.86
CA ARG A 281 3.37 -26.53 -3.23
C ARG A 281 2.52 -27.43 -2.33
N PRO A 282 1.62 -26.91 -1.46
CA PRO A 282 0.72 -27.78 -0.69
C PRO A 282 -0.18 -28.64 -1.56
N ALA A 283 -0.73 -28.07 -2.65
CA ALA A 283 -1.56 -28.84 -3.59
C ALA A 283 -0.78 -29.95 -4.31
N ALA A 284 0.45 -29.66 -4.72
CA ALA A 284 1.31 -30.65 -5.39
C ALA A 284 1.78 -31.75 -4.43
N ASN A 285 2.11 -31.40 -3.19
CA ASN A 285 2.57 -32.35 -2.16
C ASN A 285 1.46 -33.32 -1.73
N ASP A 286 0.21 -32.88 -1.75
CA ASP A 286 -0.95 -33.73 -1.40
C ASP A 286 -1.91 -33.85 -2.61
N TYR A 287 -1.36 -34.34 -3.72
CA TYR A 287 -2.12 -34.55 -4.96
C TYR A 287 -3.32 -35.46 -4.78
N GLU A 288 -3.20 -36.50 -3.94
CA GLU A 288 -4.28 -37.48 -3.69
C GLU A 288 -5.51 -36.83 -3.03
N ARG A 289 -5.27 -35.77 -2.26
CA ARG A 289 -6.34 -34.96 -1.65
C ARG A 289 -6.88 -33.92 -2.63
N TYR A 290 -6.02 -33.13 -3.27
CA TYR A 290 -6.48 -31.94 -3.98
C TYR A 290 -6.69 -32.13 -5.50
N GLY A 291 -6.00 -33.08 -6.13
CA GLY A 291 -6.15 -33.36 -7.56
C GLY A 291 -5.73 -32.25 -8.51
N LEU A 292 -5.02 -31.21 -8.02
CA LEU A 292 -4.71 -30.00 -8.80
C LEU A 292 -3.47 -30.14 -9.69
N GLY A 293 -2.57 -31.08 -9.39
CA GLY A 293 -1.32 -31.32 -10.12
C GLY A 293 -0.29 -31.96 -9.22
N ARG A 294 0.71 -32.64 -9.80
CA ARG A 294 1.77 -33.36 -9.06
C ARG A 294 3.04 -32.53 -8.85
N ASP A 295 3.08 -31.35 -9.44
CA ASP A 295 4.17 -30.37 -9.32
C ASP A 295 3.61 -28.95 -9.40
N LEU A 296 4.43 -27.98 -9.03
CA LEU A 296 4.04 -26.56 -9.05
C LEU A 296 3.64 -26.07 -10.45
N PRO A 297 4.36 -26.40 -11.55
CA PRO A 297 3.92 -26.00 -12.89
C PRO A 297 2.54 -26.51 -13.27
N SER A 298 2.20 -27.75 -12.91
CA SER A 298 0.89 -28.34 -13.18
C SER A 298 -0.22 -27.62 -12.40
N VAL A 299 0.04 -27.25 -11.14
CA VAL A 299 -0.93 -26.48 -10.32
C VAL A 299 -1.08 -25.05 -10.90
N LEU A 300 0.00 -24.40 -11.31
CA LEU A 300 -0.07 -23.08 -11.94
C LEU A 300 -0.84 -23.10 -13.26
N ALA A 301 -0.73 -24.17 -14.03
CA ALA A 301 -1.51 -24.32 -15.28
C ALA A 301 -3.03 -24.28 -15.03
N ARG A 302 -3.50 -24.74 -13.84
CA ARG A 302 -4.92 -24.66 -13.46
C ARG A 302 -5.45 -23.24 -13.39
N ILE A 303 -4.59 -22.25 -13.10
CA ILE A 303 -4.98 -20.83 -13.13
C ILE A 303 -5.41 -20.41 -14.53
N GLY A 304 -4.76 -20.95 -15.57
CA GLY A 304 -5.12 -20.69 -16.96
C GLY A 304 -6.49 -21.25 -17.37
N GLU A 305 -7.00 -22.25 -16.63
CA GLU A 305 -8.30 -22.86 -16.87
C GLU A 305 -9.47 -22.07 -16.25
N LEU A 306 -9.20 -21.07 -15.43
CA LEU A 306 -10.25 -20.26 -14.81
C LEU A 306 -10.98 -19.41 -15.85
N ALA A 307 -12.30 -19.32 -15.71
CA ALA A 307 -13.09 -18.36 -16.48
C ALA A 307 -12.62 -16.92 -16.15
N VAL A 308 -12.64 -16.03 -17.16
CA VAL A 308 -12.17 -14.64 -17.01
C VAL A 308 -12.79 -13.94 -15.80
N PRO A 309 -14.13 -13.98 -15.55
CA PRO A 309 -14.73 -13.36 -14.38
C PRO A 309 -14.17 -13.90 -13.05
N VAL A 310 -13.96 -15.23 -12.95
CA VAL A 310 -13.43 -15.87 -11.74
C VAL A 310 -11.96 -15.48 -11.51
N ARG A 311 -11.15 -15.51 -12.57
CA ARG A 311 -9.75 -15.10 -12.51
C ARG A 311 -9.62 -13.64 -12.09
N ARG A 312 -10.49 -12.77 -12.60
CA ARG A 312 -10.58 -11.35 -12.18
C ARG A 312 -10.96 -11.21 -10.71
N ALA A 313 -12.02 -11.89 -10.28
CA ALA A 313 -12.60 -11.73 -8.96
C ALA A 313 -11.73 -12.32 -7.83
N TRP A 314 -11.04 -13.45 -8.11
CA TRP A 314 -10.28 -14.20 -7.11
C TRP A 314 -8.76 -14.09 -7.28
N GLY A 315 -8.29 -13.53 -8.39
CA GLY A 315 -6.86 -13.27 -8.61
C GLY A 315 -6.27 -12.39 -7.49
N GLY A 316 -5.15 -12.84 -6.92
CA GLY A 316 -4.50 -12.15 -5.80
C GLY A 316 -5.04 -12.48 -4.40
N PHE A 317 -6.13 -13.25 -4.29
CA PHE A 317 -6.72 -13.66 -3.00
C PHE A 317 -6.51 -15.14 -2.67
N TRP A 318 -5.60 -15.79 -3.34
CA TRP A 318 -5.28 -17.19 -3.15
C TRP A 318 -4.72 -17.43 -1.73
N LYS A 319 -5.37 -18.31 -0.96
CA LYS A 319 -4.98 -18.61 0.43
C LYS A 319 -4.75 -20.09 0.70
N SER A 320 -5.33 -20.97 -0.11
CA SER A 320 -5.25 -22.42 0.10
C SER A 320 -5.57 -23.18 -1.20
N PRO A 321 -5.21 -24.49 -1.31
CA PRO A 321 -5.66 -25.32 -2.42
C PRO A 321 -7.18 -25.42 -2.56
N GLU A 322 -7.91 -25.41 -1.45
CA GLU A 322 -9.36 -25.44 -1.40
C GLU A 322 -9.98 -24.26 -2.16
N ASN A 323 -9.37 -23.08 -2.01
CA ASN A 323 -9.80 -21.86 -2.70
C ASN A 323 -9.69 -22.02 -4.23
N LEU A 324 -8.62 -22.63 -4.74
CA LEU A 324 -8.45 -22.89 -6.18
C LEU A 324 -9.43 -23.95 -6.71
N ILE A 325 -9.73 -25.01 -5.94
CA ILE A 325 -10.74 -26.01 -6.32
C ILE A 325 -12.12 -25.35 -6.46
N GLY A 326 -12.51 -24.53 -5.50
CA GLY A 326 -13.77 -23.78 -5.57
C GLY A 326 -13.83 -22.87 -6.80
N ALA A 327 -12.75 -22.16 -7.09
CA ALA A 327 -12.64 -21.30 -8.26
C ALA A 327 -12.81 -22.05 -9.59
N LEU A 328 -12.20 -23.23 -9.71
CA LEU A 328 -12.32 -24.08 -10.91
C LEU A 328 -13.76 -24.54 -11.13
N ALA A 329 -14.42 -25.06 -10.09
CA ALA A 329 -15.80 -25.49 -10.18
C ALA A 329 -16.76 -24.35 -10.56
N VAL A 330 -16.59 -23.18 -9.94
CA VAL A 330 -17.37 -21.98 -10.28
C VAL A 330 -17.10 -21.54 -11.73
N SER A 331 -15.85 -21.65 -12.19
CA SER A 331 -15.50 -21.34 -13.58
C SER A 331 -16.25 -22.23 -14.58
N ASP A 332 -16.34 -23.53 -14.30
CA ASP A 332 -17.07 -24.48 -15.15
C ASP A 332 -18.57 -24.17 -15.19
N TRP A 333 -19.15 -23.80 -14.06
CA TRP A 333 -20.57 -23.43 -14.01
C TRP A 333 -20.87 -22.14 -14.76
N LEU A 334 -20.03 -21.11 -14.63
CA LEU A 334 -20.21 -19.84 -15.34
C LEU A 334 -19.95 -19.96 -16.84
N ARG A 335 -19.11 -20.90 -17.30
CA ARG A 335 -19.00 -21.21 -18.73
C ARG A 335 -20.26 -21.86 -19.28
N ALA A 336 -20.88 -22.76 -18.51
CA ALA A 336 -22.13 -23.41 -18.89
C ALA A 336 -23.33 -22.46 -18.85
N GLU A 337 -23.35 -21.54 -17.87
CA GLU A 337 -24.45 -20.60 -17.60
C GLU A 337 -23.90 -19.20 -17.30
N PRO A 338 -23.47 -18.41 -18.32
CA PRO A 338 -22.80 -17.14 -18.11
C PRO A 338 -23.61 -16.08 -17.37
N ASN A 339 -24.94 -16.17 -17.41
CA ASN A 339 -25.88 -15.23 -16.79
C ASN A 339 -26.43 -15.70 -15.45
N MET A 340 -25.76 -16.66 -14.79
CA MET A 340 -26.17 -17.16 -13.47
C MET A 340 -26.16 -16.03 -12.43
N SER A 341 -27.25 -15.91 -11.65
CA SER A 341 -27.31 -14.92 -10.57
C SER A 341 -26.46 -15.33 -9.37
N LEU A 342 -26.09 -14.36 -8.51
CA LEU A 342 -25.37 -14.63 -7.26
C LEU A 342 -26.15 -15.60 -6.36
N GLU A 343 -27.46 -15.44 -6.27
CA GLU A 343 -28.34 -16.32 -5.50
C GLU A 343 -28.27 -17.76 -6.02
N THR A 344 -28.48 -17.95 -7.34
CA THR A 344 -28.40 -19.28 -8.00
C THR A 344 -27.03 -19.91 -7.81
N LEU A 345 -25.95 -19.14 -7.97
CA LEU A 345 -24.59 -19.62 -7.77
C LEU A 345 -24.35 -20.02 -6.32
N THR A 346 -24.84 -19.23 -5.36
CA THR A 346 -24.70 -19.52 -3.92
C THR A 346 -25.44 -20.82 -3.54
N GLU A 347 -26.67 -21.01 -4.02
CA GLU A 347 -27.42 -22.25 -3.76
C GLU A 347 -26.75 -23.47 -4.43
N ARG A 348 -26.21 -23.30 -5.65
CA ARG A 348 -25.43 -24.36 -6.30
C ARG A 348 -24.19 -24.74 -5.49
N MET A 349 -23.43 -23.77 -4.94
CA MET A 349 -22.27 -24.02 -4.07
C MET A 349 -22.67 -24.75 -2.78
N LYS A 350 -23.77 -24.36 -2.15
CA LYS A 350 -24.29 -25.03 -0.94
C LYS A 350 -24.67 -26.49 -1.20
N ALA A 351 -25.27 -26.76 -2.34
CA ALA A 351 -25.73 -28.09 -2.72
C ALA A 351 -24.62 -29.01 -3.28
N HIS A 352 -23.54 -28.42 -3.78
CA HIS A 352 -22.48 -29.17 -4.45
C HIS A 352 -21.54 -29.86 -3.47
N ARG A 353 -21.14 -31.10 -3.81
CA ARG A 353 -20.08 -31.80 -3.11
C ARG A 353 -18.77 -31.68 -3.86
N PHE A 354 -17.92 -30.75 -3.40
CA PHE A 354 -16.62 -30.48 -4.01
C PHE A 354 -15.57 -31.55 -3.74
N HIS A 355 -15.68 -32.24 -2.59
CA HIS A 355 -14.67 -33.20 -2.16
C HIS A 355 -15.29 -34.38 -1.40
N ARG A 356 -14.63 -35.56 -1.46
CA ARG A 356 -15.07 -36.77 -0.74
C ARG A 356 -14.91 -36.66 0.78
N ASP A 357 -13.87 -36.00 1.26
CA ASP A 357 -13.65 -35.70 2.68
C ASP A 357 -14.51 -34.51 3.11
N ASP A 358 -15.22 -34.66 4.23
CA ASP A 358 -16.23 -33.69 4.67
C ASP A 358 -15.61 -32.36 5.14
N ALA A 359 -14.44 -32.40 5.81
CA ALA A 359 -13.77 -31.20 6.28
C ALA A 359 -13.25 -30.38 5.09
N THR A 360 -12.57 -31.03 4.13
CA THR A 360 -12.10 -30.42 2.89
C THR A 360 -13.26 -29.87 2.07
N ASN A 361 -14.35 -30.64 1.94
CA ASN A 361 -15.57 -30.21 1.25
C ASN A 361 -16.17 -28.94 1.86
N THR A 362 -16.23 -28.87 3.18
CA THR A 362 -16.72 -27.69 3.90
C THR A 362 -15.82 -26.48 3.67
N ALA A 363 -14.50 -26.64 3.76
CA ALA A 363 -13.55 -25.57 3.53
C ALA A 363 -13.64 -25.01 2.10
N ILE A 364 -13.74 -25.87 1.08
CA ILE A 364 -13.91 -25.43 -0.33
C ILE A 364 -15.20 -24.65 -0.50
N ARG A 365 -16.32 -25.21 0.00
CA ARG A 365 -17.64 -24.58 -0.11
C ARG A 365 -17.68 -23.22 0.55
N ASP A 366 -17.20 -23.11 1.77
CA ASP A 366 -17.28 -21.89 2.57
C ASP A 366 -16.39 -20.80 1.96
N ASP A 367 -15.22 -21.15 1.44
CA ASP A 367 -14.37 -20.21 0.69
C ASP A 367 -15.03 -19.80 -0.64
N ALA A 368 -15.59 -20.73 -1.41
CA ALA A 368 -16.26 -20.40 -2.66
C ALA A 368 -17.43 -19.42 -2.45
N ILE A 369 -18.25 -19.65 -1.42
CA ILE A 369 -19.36 -18.75 -1.04
C ILE A 369 -18.81 -17.38 -0.61
N ARG A 370 -17.75 -17.35 0.20
CA ARG A 370 -17.13 -16.11 0.67
C ARG A 370 -16.66 -15.20 -0.46
N TYR A 371 -16.18 -15.76 -1.56
CA TYR A 371 -15.67 -14.98 -2.69
C TYR A 371 -16.67 -14.80 -3.83
N ALA A 372 -17.82 -15.50 -3.81
CA ALA A 372 -18.82 -15.46 -4.88
C ALA A 372 -19.35 -14.04 -5.19
N TRP A 373 -19.56 -13.23 -4.16
CA TRP A 373 -20.06 -11.85 -4.33
C TRP A 373 -19.14 -10.97 -5.20
N ARG A 374 -17.84 -11.30 -5.27
CA ARG A 374 -16.87 -10.57 -6.09
C ARG A 374 -17.08 -10.74 -7.60
N LEU A 375 -17.83 -11.79 -8.00
CA LEU A 375 -18.20 -12.06 -9.38
C LEU A 375 -19.34 -11.15 -9.86
N PHE A 376 -20.09 -10.58 -8.93
CA PHE A 376 -21.25 -9.76 -9.19
C PHE A 376 -20.99 -8.36 -8.62
N PRO A 377 -20.17 -7.54 -9.30
CA PRO A 377 -20.05 -6.14 -8.91
C PRO A 377 -21.46 -5.54 -8.88
N VAL A 378 -21.74 -4.75 -7.85
CA VAL A 378 -22.96 -3.93 -7.79
C VAL A 378 -23.11 -3.28 -9.16
N SER A 379 -24.27 -3.44 -9.78
CA SER A 379 -24.54 -3.06 -11.18
C SER A 379 -23.92 -1.68 -11.46
N TYR A 380 -22.87 -1.68 -12.27
CA TYR A 380 -22.25 -0.46 -12.76
C TYR A 380 -23.32 0.28 -13.58
N GLN A 381 -23.85 1.33 -12.99
CA GLN A 381 -24.57 2.30 -13.78
C GLN A 381 -23.51 3.14 -14.49
N PRO A 382 -23.60 3.39 -15.78
CA PRO A 382 -22.71 4.31 -16.46
C PRO A 382 -22.93 5.70 -15.89
N GLU A 383 -22.20 6.00 -14.82
CA GLU A 383 -22.16 7.32 -14.20
C GLU A 383 -20.97 8.09 -14.79
N PRO A 384 -20.99 9.42 -14.79
CA PRO A 384 -19.83 10.21 -15.11
C PRO A 384 -18.61 9.69 -14.33
N PHE A 385 -17.45 9.60 -15.00
CA PHE A 385 -16.22 9.13 -14.39
C PHE A 385 -15.88 9.98 -13.15
N ARG A 386 -15.90 9.35 -11.98
CA ARG A 386 -15.55 9.99 -10.70
C ARG A 386 -14.72 9.05 -9.86
N PHE A 387 -13.54 9.47 -9.46
CA PHE A 387 -12.82 8.85 -8.38
C PHE A 387 -13.16 9.54 -7.05
N ASP A 388 -13.19 8.77 -5.97
CA ASP A 388 -13.14 9.34 -4.63
C ASP A 388 -11.78 10.01 -4.38
N ASP A 389 -11.65 10.70 -3.26
CA ASP A 389 -10.44 11.42 -2.89
C ASP A 389 -9.23 10.47 -2.72
N VAL A 390 -9.45 9.27 -2.16
CA VAL A 390 -8.40 8.23 -1.99
C VAL A 390 -7.84 7.78 -3.34
N SER A 391 -8.72 7.39 -4.27
CA SER A 391 -8.33 6.94 -5.60
C SER A 391 -7.71 8.05 -6.44
N SER A 392 -8.22 9.27 -6.29
CA SER A 392 -7.69 10.46 -6.97
C SER A 392 -6.28 10.78 -6.47
N LEU A 393 -6.08 10.81 -5.16
CA LEU A 393 -4.77 11.06 -4.56
C LEU A 393 -3.78 9.95 -4.91
N PHE A 394 -4.20 8.67 -4.82
CA PHE A 394 -3.35 7.55 -5.21
C PHE A 394 -2.81 7.73 -6.62
N SER A 395 -3.71 8.02 -7.58
CA SER A 395 -3.34 8.22 -8.98
C SER A 395 -2.36 9.38 -9.16
N ALA A 396 -2.61 10.51 -8.48
CA ALA A 396 -1.76 11.69 -8.59
C ALA A 396 -0.36 11.46 -7.99
N VAL A 397 -0.27 10.93 -6.78
CA VAL A 397 1.03 10.69 -6.11
C VAL A 397 1.86 9.69 -6.91
N MET A 398 1.26 8.57 -7.37
CA MET A 398 1.96 7.57 -8.16
C MET A 398 2.60 8.15 -9.43
N CYS A 399 1.91 9.08 -10.10
CA CYS A 399 2.39 9.63 -11.35
C CYS A 399 3.25 10.90 -11.19
N ASN A 400 3.05 11.66 -10.11
CA ASN A 400 3.78 12.89 -9.85
C ASN A 400 5.13 12.66 -9.18
N ASP A 401 5.26 11.63 -8.33
CA ASP A 401 6.49 11.40 -7.56
C ASP A 401 7.67 10.97 -8.44
N MET A 402 7.39 10.20 -9.48
CA MET A 402 8.44 9.68 -10.36
C MET A 402 7.94 9.56 -11.80
N PRO A 403 8.82 9.81 -12.79
CA PRO A 403 8.46 9.61 -14.19
C PRO A 403 8.17 8.13 -14.45
N TYR A 404 7.12 7.86 -15.21
CA TYR A 404 6.86 6.52 -15.71
C TYR A 404 7.90 6.16 -16.79
N ALA A 405 8.57 5.01 -16.62
CA ALA A 405 9.57 4.55 -17.58
C ALA A 405 8.90 3.79 -18.73
N GLY A 406 8.84 4.40 -19.91
CA GLY A 406 8.35 3.78 -21.14
C GLY A 406 7.02 4.37 -21.66
N ASP A 407 6.61 3.84 -22.80
CA ASP A 407 5.35 4.18 -23.47
C ASP A 407 4.31 3.06 -23.32
N VAL A 408 3.17 3.20 -24.00
CA VAL A 408 2.08 2.21 -24.03
C VAL A 408 2.59 0.83 -24.49
N THR A 409 3.41 0.79 -25.53
CA THR A 409 3.94 -0.46 -26.09
C THR A 409 4.86 -1.17 -25.09
N HIS A 410 5.73 -0.40 -24.42
CA HIS A 410 6.61 -0.92 -23.36
C HIS A 410 5.78 -1.48 -22.19
N HIS A 411 4.76 -0.74 -21.76
CA HIS A 411 3.86 -1.19 -20.68
C HIS A 411 3.15 -2.49 -21.04
N GLN A 412 2.53 -2.57 -22.22
CA GLN A 412 1.83 -3.76 -22.68
C GLN A 412 2.76 -4.97 -22.77
N ALA A 413 3.98 -4.80 -23.28
CA ALA A 413 4.98 -5.87 -23.33
C ALA A 413 5.39 -6.35 -21.93
N ARG A 414 5.59 -5.42 -20.98
CA ARG A 414 5.90 -5.72 -19.58
C ARG A 414 4.77 -6.52 -18.91
N VAL A 415 3.53 -6.09 -19.06
CA VAL A 415 2.38 -6.79 -18.48
C VAL A 415 2.19 -8.17 -19.12
N ALA A 416 2.43 -8.31 -20.44
CA ALA A 416 2.40 -9.59 -21.11
C ALA A 416 3.43 -10.57 -20.50
N THR A 417 4.66 -10.10 -20.28
CA THR A 417 5.72 -10.90 -19.65
C THR A 417 5.34 -11.31 -18.22
N LEU A 418 4.81 -10.37 -17.42
CA LEU A 418 4.37 -10.67 -16.06
C LEU A 418 3.21 -11.67 -16.02
N ALA A 419 2.28 -11.58 -16.97
CA ALA A 419 1.16 -12.52 -17.08
C ALA A 419 1.61 -13.96 -17.38
N GLU A 420 2.71 -14.11 -18.13
CA GLU A 420 3.29 -15.42 -18.46
C GLU A 420 4.13 -15.99 -17.31
N THR A 421 4.92 -15.14 -16.66
CA THR A 421 5.87 -15.56 -15.63
C THR A 421 5.25 -15.64 -14.23
N LEU A 422 4.21 -14.88 -13.96
CA LEU A 422 3.55 -14.74 -12.65
C LEU A 422 2.02 -14.94 -12.76
N PRO A 423 1.55 -16.11 -13.22
CA PRO A 423 0.14 -16.32 -13.59
C PRO A 423 -0.85 -16.24 -12.41
N ALA A 424 -0.40 -16.43 -11.17
CA ALA A 424 -1.26 -16.37 -9.99
C ALA A 424 -1.42 -14.95 -9.43
N THR A 425 -0.72 -13.96 -9.98
CA THR A 425 -0.87 -12.56 -9.58
C THR A 425 -1.98 -11.89 -10.39
N ASN A 426 -2.55 -10.81 -9.85
CA ASN A 426 -3.33 -9.92 -10.68
C ASN A 426 -2.37 -8.98 -11.43
N GLY A 427 -2.55 -8.85 -12.74
CA GLY A 427 -1.70 -8.02 -13.60
C GLY A 427 -2.19 -6.58 -13.68
N ARG A 428 -2.93 -6.09 -12.70
CA ARG A 428 -3.35 -4.70 -12.67
C ARG A 428 -2.12 -3.82 -12.68
N GLY A 429 -1.89 -3.16 -13.80
CA GLY A 429 -0.89 -2.12 -13.95
C GLY A 429 -1.40 -0.85 -13.28
N LEU A 430 -1.24 -0.78 -11.96
CA LEU A 430 -1.71 0.35 -11.16
C LEU A 430 -1.16 1.69 -11.65
N GLU A 431 0.01 1.66 -12.25
CA GLU A 431 0.73 2.83 -12.74
C GLU A 431 0.48 3.16 -14.23
N TYR A 432 -0.36 2.38 -14.93
CA TYR A 432 -0.50 2.53 -16.39
C TYR A 432 -1.07 3.89 -16.81
N HIS A 433 -1.95 4.48 -16.04
CA HIS A 433 -2.44 5.84 -16.30
C HIS A 433 -1.31 6.89 -16.29
N CYS A 434 -0.20 6.61 -15.61
CA CYS A 434 0.96 7.50 -15.58
C CYS A 434 1.63 7.67 -16.96
N VAL A 435 1.48 6.71 -17.87
CA VAL A 435 1.92 6.85 -19.28
C VAL A 435 1.27 8.06 -19.96
N PHE A 436 0.04 8.40 -19.55
CA PHE A 436 -0.76 9.50 -20.11
C PHE A 436 -0.75 10.75 -19.23
N TRP A 437 0.04 10.77 -18.16
CA TRP A 437 0.03 11.84 -17.16
C TRP A 437 0.72 13.13 -17.63
N GLY A 438 1.72 13.01 -18.47
CA GLY A 438 2.49 14.15 -18.99
C GLY A 438 3.81 14.41 -18.27
N GLY A 439 4.26 13.50 -17.45
CA GLY A 439 5.51 13.56 -16.68
C GLY A 439 5.29 13.67 -15.18
N SER A 440 6.35 13.48 -14.40
CA SER A 440 6.36 13.72 -12.96
C SER A 440 6.47 15.20 -12.64
N HIS A 441 5.92 15.62 -11.50
CA HIS A 441 5.91 17.01 -11.05
C HIS A 441 6.67 17.22 -9.73
N ALA A 442 6.95 16.17 -8.97
CA ALA A 442 7.72 16.28 -7.74
C ALA A 442 9.22 16.29 -8.00
N MET A 443 9.95 17.11 -7.26
CA MET A 443 11.41 17.10 -7.21
C MET A 443 11.87 16.22 -6.05
N ARG A 444 12.38 15.04 -6.38
CA ARG A 444 12.85 14.09 -5.37
C ARG A 444 14.11 14.61 -4.67
N PRO A 445 14.12 14.66 -3.32
CA PRO A 445 15.33 15.08 -2.59
C PRO A 445 16.46 14.05 -2.77
N PRO A 446 17.73 14.50 -2.77
CA PRO A 446 18.87 13.60 -2.88
C PRO A 446 18.92 12.63 -1.70
N LEU A 447 18.82 11.31 -1.96
CA LEU A 447 18.78 10.28 -0.93
C LEU A 447 20.05 10.20 -0.07
N SER A 448 21.19 10.69 -0.58
CA SER A 448 22.42 10.80 0.20
C SER A 448 22.25 11.64 1.47
N ARG A 449 21.24 12.54 1.51
CA ARG A 449 20.94 13.39 2.67
C ARG A 449 20.30 12.60 3.83
N VAL A 450 19.68 11.44 3.57
CA VAL A 450 19.12 10.56 4.61
C VAL A 450 20.20 10.17 5.63
N GLY A 451 21.46 10.01 5.21
CA GLY A 451 22.57 9.69 6.09
C GLY A 451 22.85 10.73 7.18
N ALA A 452 22.34 11.97 7.05
CA ALA A 452 22.46 13.03 8.06
C ALA A 452 21.27 13.06 9.06
N ALA A 453 20.25 12.24 8.86
CA ALA A 453 19.04 12.23 9.68
C ALA A 453 19.20 11.50 11.05
N GLY A 454 20.32 10.83 11.29
CA GLY A 454 20.49 9.92 12.42
C GLY A 454 19.91 8.54 12.14
N ASP A 455 19.77 7.74 13.21
CA ASP A 455 19.31 6.35 13.08
C ASP A 455 17.83 6.27 12.72
N ILE A 456 17.52 5.57 11.63
CA ILE A 456 16.16 5.27 11.17
C ILE A 456 15.93 3.76 11.28
N LEU A 457 14.84 3.35 11.92
CA LEU A 457 14.46 1.94 12.05
C LEU A 457 13.47 1.55 10.95
N MET A 458 13.90 0.68 10.05
CA MET A 458 13.01 -0.02 9.12
C MET A 458 12.52 -1.32 9.76
N VAL A 459 11.25 -1.66 9.52
CA VAL A 459 10.64 -2.90 9.98
C VAL A 459 10.02 -3.63 8.80
N HIS A 460 10.31 -4.91 8.62
CA HIS A 460 9.76 -5.70 7.52
C HIS A 460 9.35 -7.10 7.97
N ALA A 461 8.21 -7.57 7.47
CA ALA A 461 7.84 -8.97 7.52
C ALA A 461 8.64 -9.77 6.48
N SER A 462 9.15 -10.95 6.86
CA SER A 462 9.98 -11.76 5.95
C SER A 462 9.23 -12.31 4.75
N LEU A 463 7.90 -12.37 4.81
CA LEU A 463 7.02 -12.95 3.79
C LEU A 463 5.96 -11.95 3.27
N ASP A 464 6.15 -10.66 3.48
CA ASP A 464 5.23 -9.61 3.00
C ASP A 464 5.05 -9.70 1.47
N PRO A 465 3.83 -9.92 0.97
CA PRO A 465 3.56 -10.03 -0.47
C PRO A 465 3.39 -8.68 -1.18
N VAL A 466 3.32 -7.58 -0.43
CA VAL A 466 3.07 -6.22 -0.94
C VAL A 466 4.37 -5.45 -1.07
N THR A 467 5.09 -5.32 0.03
CA THR A 467 6.41 -4.67 0.10
C THR A 467 7.43 -5.68 0.64
N PRO A 468 7.96 -6.54 -0.22
CA PRO A 468 8.77 -7.67 0.22
C PRO A 468 10.04 -7.23 0.95
N LEU A 469 10.54 -8.10 1.84
CA LEU A 469 11.77 -7.90 2.62
C LEU A 469 12.95 -7.41 1.76
N GLN A 470 12.99 -7.80 0.48
CA GLN A 470 13.99 -7.32 -0.48
C GLN A 470 14.06 -5.79 -0.56
N ASN A 471 12.94 -5.08 -0.34
CA ASN A 471 12.93 -3.60 -0.33
C ASN A 471 13.78 -3.08 0.85
N GLY A 472 13.54 -3.59 2.05
CA GLY A 472 14.30 -3.21 3.24
C GLY A 472 15.78 -3.56 3.15
N THR A 473 16.11 -4.77 2.66
CA THR A 473 17.53 -5.18 2.49
C THR A 473 18.26 -4.35 1.44
N SER A 474 17.59 -3.94 0.35
CA SER A 474 18.17 -3.04 -0.66
C SER A 474 18.49 -1.66 -0.07
N VAL A 475 17.57 -1.11 0.71
CA VAL A 475 17.79 0.17 1.40
C VAL A 475 18.92 0.06 2.42
N LEU A 476 18.93 -1.00 3.25
CA LEU A 476 19.98 -1.24 4.24
C LEU A 476 21.38 -1.29 3.59
N ALA A 477 21.48 -1.91 2.42
CA ALA A 477 22.73 -1.99 1.67
C ALA A 477 23.16 -0.65 1.05
N SER A 478 22.20 0.23 0.74
CA SER A 478 22.43 1.50 0.03
C SER A 478 22.60 2.71 0.96
N THR A 479 22.35 2.55 2.27
CA THR A 479 22.37 3.63 3.25
C THR A 479 23.21 3.28 4.47
N THR A 480 23.65 4.28 5.24
CA THR A 480 24.54 4.05 6.39
C THR A 480 23.83 4.15 7.73
N MET A 481 22.79 4.98 7.84
CA MET A 481 22.09 5.30 9.10
C MET A 481 20.74 4.60 9.22
N THR A 482 20.50 3.57 8.43
CA THR A 482 19.29 2.74 8.53
C THR A 482 19.58 1.45 9.26
N HIS A 483 18.62 1.01 10.05
CA HIS A 483 18.59 -0.26 10.75
C HIS A 483 17.39 -1.06 10.25
N LEU A 484 17.49 -2.37 10.19
CA LEU A 484 16.44 -3.25 9.69
C LEU A 484 16.06 -4.28 10.75
N LEU A 485 14.80 -4.25 11.17
CA LEU A 485 14.18 -5.31 11.96
C LEU A 485 13.38 -6.22 11.03
N VAL A 486 13.74 -7.50 11.01
CA VAL A 486 13.03 -8.53 10.24
C VAL A 486 12.13 -9.34 11.18
N ALA A 487 10.83 -9.32 10.94
CA ALA A 487 9.87 -10.18 11.60
C ALA A 487 9.75 -11.49 10.81
N GLU A 488 10.42 -12.54 11.31
CA GLU A 488 10.51 -13.83 10.65
C GLU A 488 9.20 -14.62 10.73
N GLY A 489 8.78 -15.20 9.61
CA GLY A 489 7.58 -16.04 9.51
C GLY A 489 6.26 -15.27 9.33
N ILE A 490 6.31 -13.95 9.26
CA ILE A 490 5.14 -13.07 9.09
C ILE A 490 4.88 -12.82 7.60
N GLU A 491 3.60 -12.93 7.20
CA GLU A 491 3.10 -12.63 5.84
C GLU A 491 2.37 -11.29 5.77
N GLU A 492 2.03 -10.72 6.90
CA GLU A 492 1.25 -9.49 6.98
C GLU A 492 2.02 -8.31 6.44
N HIS A 493 1.30 -7.44 5.74
CA HIS A 493 1.74 -6.10 5.40
C HIS A 493 1.44 -5.17 6.58
N GLY A 494 2.50 -4.59 7.18
CA GLY A 494 2.46 -3.95 8.49
C GLY A 494 2.86 -4.92 9.61
N VAL A 495 3.82 -4.52 10.45
CA VAL A 495 4.45 -5.40 11.45
C VAL A 495 4.23 -4.89 12.86
N PHE A 496 4.68 -3.67 13.18
CA PHE A 496 4.52 -3.09 14.52
C PHE A 496 3.05 -2.85 14.83
N GLY A 497 2.58 -3.37 15.94
CA GLY A 497 1.17 -3.31 16.30
C GLY A 497 0.30 -4.44 15.73
N PHE A 498 0.83 -5.26 14.81
CA PHE A 498 0.10 -6.32 14.13
C PHE A 498 0.63 -7.74 14.41
N THR A 499 1.65 -7.87 15.23
CA THR A 499 2.22 -9.14 15.66
C THR A 499 2.02 -9.38 17.14
N ASP A 500 2.11 -10.65 17.57
CA ASP A 500 2.19 -11.03 19.00
C ASP A 500 3.63 -11.32 19.42
N SER A 501 4.62 -10.80 18.70
CA SER A 501 6.02 -10.94 19.00
C SER A 501 6.50 -9.87 19.98
N ALA A 502 6.75 -10.26 21.22
CA ALA A 502 7.36 -9.37 22.21
C ALA A 502 8.69 -8.77 21.73
N CYS A 503 9.49 -9.53 20.95
CA CYS A 503 10.74 -9.07 20.38
C CYS A 503 10.52 -7.89 19.42
N VAL A 504 9.56 -7.99 18.49
CA VAL A 504 9.22 -6.91 17.54
C VAL A 504 8.69 -5.70 18.31
N GLU A 505 7.66 -5.93 19.11
CA GLU A 505 6.89 -4.88 19.77
C GLU A 505 7.72 -4.10 20.78
N ASP A 506 8.60 -4.80 21.55
CA ASP A 506 9.50 -4.15 22.50
C ASP A 506 10.64 -3.39 21.79
N THR A 507 11.22 -3.95 20.73
CA THR A 507 12.29 -3.28 19.99
C THR A 507 11.82 -1.96 19.39
N VAL A 508 10.70 -1.97 18.67
CA VAL A 508 10.14 -0.77 18.05
C VAL A 508 9.63 0.22 19.11
N GLY A 509 8.86 -0.29 20.08
CA GLY A 509 8.33 0.54 21.17
C GLY A 509 9.43 1.20 22.00
N ARG A 510 10.50 0.48 22.36
CA ARG A 510 11.65 1.03 23.06
C ARG A 510 12.38 2.09 22.24
N TYR A 511 12.59 1.83 20.93
CA TYR A 511 13.19 2.84 20.08
C TYR A 511 12.34 4.12 20.02
N LEU A 512 11.01 4.01 19.85
CA LEU A 512 10.13 5.17 19.88
C LEU A 512 10.10 5.87 21.25
N LEU A 513 10.22 5.13 22.36
CA LEU A 513 10.25 5.69 23.72
C LEU A 513 11.58 6.37 24.09
N THR A 514 12.71 5.83 23.62
CA THR A 514 14.03 6.19 24.15
C THR A 514 15.07 6.55 23.10
N GLY A 515 14.85 6.19 21.83
CA GLY A 515 15.84 6.29 20.76
C GLY A 515 16.91 5.20 20.77
N ILE A 516 16.80 4.20 21.66
CA ILE A 516 17.80 3.14 21.78
C ILE A 516 17.47 1.97 20.87
N LEU A 517 18.41 1.64 19.97
CA LEU A 517 18.39 0.47 19.12
C LEU A 517 19.27 -0.65 19.67
N PRO A 518 19.04 -1.92 19.31
CA PRO A 518 19.97 -3.01 19.57
C PRO A 518 21.33 -2.77 18.88
N ALA A 519 22.34 -3.54 19.27
CA ALA A 519 23.65 -3.47 18.61
C ALA A 519 23.59 -4.05 17.19
N GLY A 520 24.28 -3.42 16.25
CA GLY A 520 24.27 -3.80 14.83
C GLY A 520 23.28 -2.99 14.00
N ARG A 521 23.09 -3.39 12.74
CA ARG A 521 22.17 -2.71 11.80
C ARG A 521 21.04 -3.61 11.30
N GLU A 522 21.11 -4.91 11.54
CA GLU A 522 20.11 -5.88 11.16
C GLU A 522 19.76 -6.75 12.36
N TYR A 523 18.46 -6.89 12.62
CA TYR A 523 17.91 -7.62 13.77
C TYR A 523 16.83 -8.59 13.28
N HIS A 524 16.76 -9.78 13.85
CA HIS A 524 15.78 -10.79 13.51
C HIS A 524 14.96 -11.17 14.72
N CYS A 525 13.65 -11.07 14.60
CA CYS A 525 12.69 -11.49 15.61
C CYS A 525 11.81 -12.60 15.03
N THR A 526 11.83 -13.79 15.63
CA THR A 526 10.80 -14.79 15.34
C THR A 526 9.45 -14.22 15.76
N ALA A 527 8.49 -14.25 14.85
CA ALA A 527 7.19 -13.68 15.09
C ALA A 527 6.10 -14.65 14.59
N THR A 528 4.93 -14.58 15.24
CA THR A 528 3.71 -15.24 14.79
C THR A 528 2.67 -14.18 14.53
N PRO A 529 1.78 -14.38 13.54
CA PRO A 529 0.63 -13.49 13.36
C PRO A 529 -0.16 -13.44 14.66
N ALA A 530 -0.65 -12.26 15.01
CA ALA A 530 -1.51 -12.12 16.15
C ALA A 530 -2.75 -13.02 16.00
N ALA A 531 -3.08 -13.79 17.02
CA ALA A 531 -4.22 -14.67 17.00
C ALA A 531 -5.52 -13.92 16.71
N HIS A 532 -6.31 -14.44 15.79
CA HIS A 532 -7.67 -13.97 15.56
C HIS A 532 -8.58 -14.58 16.63
N GLY A 533 -8.97 -13.82 17.63
CA GLY A 533 -9.86 -14.28 18.69
C GLY A 533 -9.64 -13.58 20.02
N GLU A 534 -10.50 -13.84 20.98
CA GLU A 534 -10.29 -13.46 22.36
C GLU A 534 -8.99 -14.10 22.84
N THR A 535 -8.05 -13.28 23.29
CA THR A 535 -6.89 -13.80 24.01
C THR A 535 -7.32 -14.21 25.41
N ASP A 536 -6.80 -15.31 25.93
CA ASP A 536 -7.10 -15.88 27.28
C ASP A 536 -6.82 -14.87 28.42
N ASP A 537 -6.21 -13.72 28.11
CA ASP A 537 -5.85 -12.66 29.06
C ASP A 537 -6.91 -11.54 29.19
N GLY A 538 -8.09 -11.72 28.58
CA GLY A 538 -9.19 -10.74 28.63
C GLY A 538 -8.94 -9.46 27.82
N PHE A 539 -7.85 -9.42 27.02
CA PHE A 539 -7.57 -8.34 26.09
C PHE A 539 -8.42 -8.52 24.83
N THR A 540 -9.64 -8.00 24.86
CA THR A 540 -10.47 -7.88 23.66
C THR A 540 -9.81 -6.86 22.73
N ARG A 541 -9.21 -7.34 21.64
CA ARG A 541 -8.87 -6.46 20.53
C ARG A 541 -10.17 -5.83 20.06
N PRO A 542 -10.28 -4.51 19.97
CA PRO A 542 -11.46 -3.89 19.39
C PRO A 542 -11.71 -4.53 18.01
N GLY A 543 -12.96 -4.78 17.65
CA GLY A 543 -13.33 -5.21 16.29
C GLY A 543 -12.74 -4.31 15.19
N ASP A 544 -12.33 -3.11 15.58
CA ASP A 544 -11.60 -2.10 14.80
C ASP A 544 -10.14 -2.49 14.48
N ALA A 545 -9.48 -3.37 15.25
CA ALA A 545 -8.15 -3.90 14.85
C ALA A 545 -8.23 -4.79 13.60
N VAL A 546 -9.37 -5.43 13.37
CA VAL A 546 -9.67 -6.14 12.10
C VAL A 546 -9.83 -5.13 10.97
N VAL A 547 -10.39 -3.95 11.25
CA VAL A 547 -10.53 -2.86 10.28
C VAL A 547 -9.16 -2.23 9.99
N LEU A 548 -8.35 -1.95 11.01
CA LEU A 548 -6.97 -1.48 10.83
C LEU A 548 -6.14 -2.49 9.99
N ARG A 549 -6.29 -3.79 10.26
CA ARG A 549 -5.67 -4.84 9.42
C ARG A 549 -6.26 -4.90 8.02
N SER A 550 -7.57 -4.78 7.88
CA SER A 550 -8.21 -4.79 6.55
C SER A 550 -7.88 -3.54 5.75
N GLU A 551 -7.65 -2.42 6.41
CA GLU A 551 -7.28 -1.15 5.80
C GLU A 551 -5.77 -1.10 5.50
N LEU A 552 -4.91 -1.57 6.38
CA LEU A 552 -3.45 -1.64 6.13
C LEU A 552 -3.03 -2.88 5.31
N SER A 553 -3.69 -4.03 5.46
CA SER A 553 -3.46 -5.21 4.63
C SER A 553 -4.20 -5.16 3.29
N GLY A 554 -5.17 -4.27 3.19
CA GLY A 554 -5.89 -3.96 1.99
C GLY A 554 -5.29 -2.74 1.32
N LEU A 555 -4.13 -2.86 0.67
CA LEU A 555 -3.92 -2.12 -0.57
C LEU A 555 -5.08 -2.52 -1.49
N ARG A 556 -6.26 -2.05 -1.12
CA ARG A 556 -7.40 -2.09 -2.01
C ARG A 556 -6.97 -1.31 -3.22
N SER A 557 -6.85 -2.01 -4.34
CA SER A 557 -6.86 -1.32 -5.61
C SER A 557 -7.87 -0.18 -5.49
N PRO A 558 -7.53 1.06 -5.86
CA PRO A 558 -8.47 2.18 -5.89
C PRO A 558 -9.74 1.88 -6.71
N PHE A 559 -9.76 0.75 -7.41
CA PHE A 559 -10.83 0.22 -8.22
C PHE A 559 -11.65 -0.91 -7.55
N ALA A 560 -11.48 -1.16 -6.25
CA ALA A 560 -12.29 -2.12 -5.51
C ALA A 560 -13.44 -1.41 -4.78
N PRO A 561 -14.71 -1.87 -4.88
CA PRO A 561 -15.84 -1.24 -4.18
C PRO A 561 -15.65 -1.30 -2.66
N ARG A 562 -16.00 -0.21 -1.95
CA ARG A 562 -15.91 -0.10 -0.49
C ARG A 562 -16.88 -1.05 0.20
N ALA A 563 -16.47 -1.62 1.35
CA ALA A 563 -17.31 -2.52 2.17
C ALA A 563 -18.47 -1.80 2.91
N GLY A 564 -18.65 -0.49 2.71
CA GLY A 564 -19.71 0.33 3.30
C GLY A 564 -20.99 0.43 2.48
N ASP A 565 -20.96 0.04 1.22
CA ASP A 565 -22.13 0.10 0.33
C ASP A 565 -22.94 -1.21 0.41
N ARG A 566 -23.34 -1.59 1.62
CA ARG A 566 -24.38 -2.61 1.81
C ARG A 566 -25.71 -1.92 2.06
N PRO A 567 -26.79 -2.34 1.38
CA PRO A 567 -28.13 -1.96 1.79
C PRO A 567 -28.49 -2.51 3.16
#